data_9ea0ebc326be9a91d6adb8ae57dd13b1
#
_entry.id   9ea0ebc326be9a91d6adb8ae57dd13b1
#
_cell.length_a   1.000
_cell.length_b   1.000
_cell.length_c   1.000
_cell.angle_alpha   90.00
_cell.angle_beta   90.00
_cell.angle_gamma   90.00
#
_symmetry.space_group_name_H-M   'P 1'
#
loop_
_entity.id
_entity.type
_entity.pdbx_description
1 polymer ?
#
loop_
_entity_poly.entity_id
_entity_poly.type
_entity_poly.pdbx_seq_one_letter_code
_entity_poly.pdbx_strand_id
1 'polypeptide(L)'
;MQRKTFDGMNCSIARALDQIGEWWSLLIIRECTLGTTRFDEFQERLGIARNILTSRLNRLTELGILEKSPLLGQEKRQGYRLTPKGEDLFPVLMSLLQWGDKWTPGPNGGSVRYVELESGKELAPVGPRADDGRPLGFRDVRMMPGPGATESTMARIDARNQAVLGENDAVD
;
A
#
# COMPACT_ATOMS: atom_id res chain seq x y z
N MET A 1 -17.37 -18.81 1.11
CA MET A 1 -16.19 -19.02 0.24
C MET A 1 -14.94 -18.86 1.12
N GLN A 2 -14.16 -19.91 1.29
CA GLN A 2 -12.97 -19.87 2.14
C GLN A 2 -11.91 -19.04 1.43
N ARG A 3 -11.35 -18.01 2.09
CA ARG A 3 -10.30 -17.15 1.51
C ARG A 3 -9.05 -18.01 1.30
N LYS A 4 -8.53 -18.05 0.07
CA LYS A 4 -7.25 -18.66 -0.23
C LYS A 4 -6.14 -17.81 0.40
N THR A 5 -5.31 -18.39 1.26
CA THR A 5 -4.14 -17.72 1.84
C THR A 5 -2.93 -17.96 0.95
N PHE A 6 -1.94 -17.08 1.08
CA PHE A 6 -0.64 -17.19 0.38
C PHE A 6 0.46 -17.71 1.30
N ASP A 7 0.09 -18.35 2.43
CA ASP A 7 1.02 -18.82 3.47
C ASP A 7 2.15 -19.72 2.96
N GLY A 8 1.90 -20.47 1.85
CA GLY A 8 2.91 -21.30 1.21
C GLY A 8 3.86 -20.56 0.26
N MET A 9 3.67 -19.25 0.04
CA MET A 9 4.51 -18.49 -0.88
C MET A 9 5.68 -17.81 -0.17
N ASN A 10 6.91 -18.13 -0.58
CA ASN A 10 8.10 -17.43 -0.10
C ASN A 10 8.23 -16.05 -0.77
N CYS A 11 7.30 -15.14 -0.46
CA CYS A 11 7.21 -13.83 -1.08
C CYS A 11 6.66 -12.80 -0.10
N SER A 12 7.41 -11.73 0.16
CA SER A 12 6.98 -10.65 1.06
C SER A 12 5.76 -9.90 0.53
N ILE A 13 5.63 -9.76 -0.80
CA ILE A 13 4.44 -9.16 -1.41
C ILE A 13 3.21 -10.03 -1.14
N ALA A 14 3.32 -11.36 -1.31
CA ALA A 14 2.22 -12.28 -1.02
C ALA A 14 1.78 -12.20 0.45
N ARG A 15 2.74 -12.18 1.40
CA ARG A 15 2.44 -11.99 2.82
C ARG A 15 1.79 -10.65 3.14
N ALA A 16 2.20 -9.57 2.47
CA ALA A 16 1.55 -8.27 2.62
C ALA A 16 0.11 -8.29 2.08
N LEU A 17 -0.12 -8.92 0.91
CA LEU A 17 -1.44 -9.04 0.32
C LEU A 17 -2.39 -9.90 1.18
N ASP A 18 -1.90 -10.86 1.93
CA ASP A 18 -2.72 -11.59 2.92
C ASP A 18 -3.25 -10.68 4.03
N GLN A 19 -2.54 -9.62 4.35
CA GLN A 19 -2.96 -8.65 5.36
C GLN A 19 -3.87 -7.55 4.77
N ILE A 20 -3.46 -6.94 3.67
CA ILE A 20 -4.07 -5.72 3.13
C ILE A 20 -4.65 -5.86 1.72
N GLY A 21 -4.51 -7.02 1.05
CA GLY A 21 -4.88 -7.21 -0.36
C GLY A 21 -6.39 -7.17 -0.65
N GLU A 22 -7.22 -7.06 0.35
CA GLU A 22 -8.64 -6.78 0.19
C GLU A 22 -8.85 -5.30 -0.12
N TRP A 23 -9.47 -4.96 -1.22
CA TRP A 23 -9.67 -3.57 -1.67
C TRP A 23 -10.28 -2.65 -0.61
N TRP A 24 -11.27 -3.14 0.18
CA TRP A 24 -11.84 -2.37 1.27
C TRP A 24 -10.83 -2.04 2.37
N SER A 25 -9.85 -2.91 2.62
CA SER A 25 -8.80 -2.65 3.60
C SER A 25 -7.98 -1.42 3.24
N LEU A 26 -7.52 -1.30 2.00
CA LEU A 26 -6.77 -0.14 1.52
C LEU A 26 -7.63 1.14 1.53
N LEU A 27 -8.92 1.05 1.17
CA LEU A 27 -9.83 2.19 1.21
C LEU A 27 -10.10 2.65 2.65
N ILE A 28 -10.23 1.74 3.61
CA ILE A 28 -10.37 2.08 5.04
C ILE A 28 -9.10 2.77 5.55
N ILE A 29 -7.91 2.25 5.22
CA ILE A 29 -6.63 2.86 5.59
C ILE A 29 -6.52 4.26 4.99
N ARG A 30 -6.91 4.46 3.73
CA ARG A 30 -6.99 5.78 3.10
C ARG A 30 -7.91 6.72 3.87
N GLU A 31 -9.11 6.28 4.25
CA GLU A 31 -10.02 7.11 5.04
C GLU A 31 -9.41 7.54 6.38
N CYS A 32 -8.66 6.65 7.04
CA CYS A 32 -7.94 7.01 8.25
C CYS A 32 -6.90 8.12 7.99
N THR A 33 -6.18 8.10 6.87
CA THR A 33 -5.24 9.19 6.51
C THR A 33 -5.94 10.51 6.23
N LEU A 34 -7.24 10.49 5.89
CA LEU A 34 -8.09 11.65 5.72
C LEU A 34 -8.78 12.10 7.03
N GLY A 35 -8.44 11.46 8.17
CA GLY A 35 -8.95 11.81 9.49
C GLY A 35 -10.27 11.15 9.88
N THR A 36 -10.77 10.19 9.09
CA THR A 36 -11.97 9.42 9.46
C THR A 36 -11.64 8.47 10.61
N THR A 37 -12.42 8.55 11.69
CA THR A 37 -12.22 7.73 12.88
C THR A 37 -13.47 6.94 13.29
N ARG A 38 -14.67 7.38 12.91
CA ARG A 38 -15.94 6.83 13.36
C ARG A 38 -16.46 5.78 12.40
N PHE A 39 -17.07 4.74 12.96
CA PHE A 39 -17.66 3.64 12.18
C PHE A 39 -18.73 4.14 11.18
N ASP A 40 -19.61 5.01 11.63
CA ASP A 40 -20.67 5.59 10.81
C ASP A 40 -20.12 6.44 9.65
N GLU A 41 -19.08 7.20 9.88
CA GLU A 41 -18.39 7.99 8.84
C GLU A 41 -17.72 7.10 7.79
N PHE A 42 -17.04 6.02 8.19
CA PHE A 42 -16.50 5.03 7.24
C PHE A 42 -17.60 4.45 6.36
N GLN A 43 -18.72 4.06 6.98
CA GLN A 43 -19.84 3.46 6.26
C GLN A 43 -20.43 4.42 5.22
N GLU A 44 -20.65 5.66 5.60
CA GLU A 44 -21.21 6.72 4.74
C GLU A 44 -20.25 7.04 3.58
N ARG A 45 -18.97 7.33 3.88
CA ARG A 45 -17.99 7.75 2.87
C ARG A 45 -17.62 6.67 1.88
N LEU A 46 -17.57 5.41 2.31
CA LEU A 46 -17.21 4.28 1.47
C LEU A 46 -18.41 3.62 0.79
N GLY A 47 -19.63 3.87 1.24
CA GLY A 47 -20.82 3.15 0.75
C GLY A 47 -20.76 1.64 1.01
N ILE A 48 -19.99 1.22 2.00
CA ILE A 48 -19.72 -0.19 2.31
C ILE A 48 -20.82 -0.80 3.17
N ALA A 49 -21.18 -2.07 2.91
CA ALA A 49 -22.13 -2.78 3.75
C ALA A 49 -21.59 -2.94 5.19
N ARG A 50 -22.45 -2.75 6.19
CA ARG A 50 -22.10 -2.74 7.62
C ARG A 50 -21.32 -3.99 8.07
N ASN A 51 -21.75 -5.17 7.62
CA ASN A 51 -21.10 -6.44 7.97
C ASN A 51 -19.68 -6.54 7.38
N ILE A 52 -19.49 -6.04 6.16
CA ILE A 52 -18.18 -6.03 5.52
C ILE A 52 -17.25 -5.04 6.25
N LEU A 53 -17.72 -3.83 6.53
CA LEU A 53 -16.94 -2.84 7.27
C LEU A 53 -16.52 -3.37 8.65
N THR A 54 -17.47 -3.97 9.40
CA THR A 54 -17.18 -4.57 10.71
C THR A 54 -16.08 -5.62 10.60
N SER A 55 -16.21 -6.55 9.63
CA SER A 55 -15.20 -7.59 9.39
C SER A 55 -13.83 -7.02 9.07
N ARG A 56 -13.76 -5.97 8.23
CA ARG A 56 -12.49 -5.35 7.82
C ARG A 56 -11.84 -4.56 8.97
N LEU A 57 -12.60 -3.75 9.69
CA LEU A 57 -12.08 -3.01 10.85
C LEU A 57 -11.56 -3.95 11.94
N ASN A 58 -12.28 -5.03 12.25
CA ASN A 58 -11.80 -6.03 13.19
C ASN A 58 -10.51 -6.68 12.70
N ARG A 59 -10.46 -7.10 11.43
CA ARG A 59 -9.25 -7.73 10.86
C ARG A 59 -8.05 -6.79 10.87
N LEU A 60 -8.22 -5.53 10.50
CA LEU A 60 -7.14 -4.54 10.53
C LEU A 60 -6.66 -4.26 11.97
N THR A 61 -7.57 -4.31 12.94
CA THR A 61 -7.24 -4.18 14.37
C THR A 61 -6.49 -5.41 14.88
N GLU A 62 -6.92 -6.63 14.55
CA GLU A 62 -6.20 -7.88 14.90
C GLU A 62 -4.79 -7.92 14.33
N LEU A 63 -4.60 -7.37 13.14
CA LEU A 63 -3.30 -7.28 12.47
C LEU A 63 -2.42 -6.15 13.02
N GLY A 64 -2.93 -5.34 13.95
CA GLY A 64 -2.23 -4.19 14.51
C GLY A 64 -1.97 -3.07 13.49
N ILE A 65 -2.76 -2.99 12.43
CA ILE A 65 -2.74 -1.88 11.46
C ILE A 65 -3.59 -0.73 11.96
N LEU A 66 -4.74 -1.05 12.54
CA LEU A 66 -5.59 -0.10 13.25
C LEU A 66 -5.59 -0.41 14.75
N GLU A 67 -5.93 0.58 15.54
CA GLU A 67 -6.27 0.42 16.94
C GLU A 67 -7.55 1.17 17.27
N LYS A 68 -8.22 0.74 18.35
CA LYS A 68 -9.35 1.46 18.91
C LYS A 68 -8.83 2.56 19.81
N SER A 69 -9.39 3.76 19.66
CA SER A 69 -9.05 4.94 20.44
C SER A 69 -10.30 5.69 20.86
N PRO A 70 -10.36 6.25 22.06
CA PRO A 70 -11.47 7.12 22.44
C PRO A 70 -11.66 8.25 21.43
N LEU A 71 -12.91 8.57 21.10
CA LEU A 71 -13.21 9.71 20.26
C LEU A 71 -13.02 11.01 21.03
N LEU A 72 -12.44 12.01 20.39
CA LEU A 72 -12.22 13.30 20.99
C LEU A 72 -13.54 13.89 21.50
N GLY A 73 -13.58 14.26 22.80
CA GLY A 73 -14.78 14.77 23.45
C GLY A 73 -15.89 13.74 23.73
N GLN A 74 -15.67 12.46 23.43
CA GLN A 74 -16.62 11.37 23.66
C GLN A 74 -15.89 10.11 24.17
N GLU A 75 -15.26 10.17 25.31
CA GLU A 75 -14.38 9.12 25.85
C GLU A 75 -15.04 7.73 25.97
N LYS A 76 -16.36 7.68 26.11
CA LYS A 76 -17.13 6.43 26.16
C LYS A 76 -17.31 5.79 24.76
N ARG A 77 -17.06 6.52 23.69
CA ARG A 77 -17.16 6.02 22.32
C ARG A 77 -15.77 5.74 21.75
N GLN A 78 -15.64 4.59 21.12
CA GLN A 78 -14.39 4.18 20.48
C GLN A 78 -14.44 4.48 18.98
N GLY A 79 -13.37 5.03 18.48
CA GLY A 79 -13.07 5.17 17.06
C GLY A 79 -11.90 4.29 16.65
N TYR A 80 -11.46 4.45 15.42
CA TYR A 80 -10.33 3.73 14.84
C TYR A 80 -9.28 4.75 14.40
N ARG A 81 -8.00 4.41 14.62
CA ARG A 81 -6.87 5.19 14.11
C ARG A 81 -5.76 4.26 13.63
N LEU A 82 -4.88 4.77 12.80
CA LEU A 82 -3.69 4.05 12.38
C LEU A 82 -2.73 3.86 13.57
N THR A 83 -2.11 2.69 13.61
CA THR A 83 -0.92 2.45 14.42
C THR A 83 0.32 2.87 13.61
N PRO A 84 1.54 2.91 14.21
CA PRO A 84 2.77 3.10 13.42
C PRO A 84 2.90 2.12 12.25
N LYS A 85 2.52 0.85 12.44
CA LYS A 85 2.46 -0.15 11.36
C LYS A 85 1.46 0.23 10.26
N GLY A 86 0.34 0.86 10.63
CA GLY A 86 -0.64 1.36 9.68
C GLY A 86 -0.14 2.59 8.92
N GLU A 87 0.56 3.49 9.59
CA GLU A 87 1.17 4.68 9.00
C GLU A 87 2.27 4.33 7.98
N ASP A 88 3.03 3.26 8.21
CA ASP A 88 4.01 2.72 7.27
C ASP A 88 3.43 2.27 5.92
N LEU A 89 2.08 2.16 5.81
CA LEU A 89 1.40 1.91 4.54
C LEU A 89 1.19 3.20 3.71
N PHE A 90 1.51 4.38 4.23
CA PHE A 90 1.35 5.63 3.49
C PHE A 90 2.09 5.63 2.14
N PRO A 91 3.37 5.21 2.03
CA PRO A 91 4.03 5.12 0.72
C PRO A 91 3.35 4.16 -0.27
N VAL A 92 2.73 3.09 0.23
CA VAL A 92 1.96 2.16 -0.63
C VAL A 92 0.72 2.84 -1.19
N LEU A 93 -0.01 3.60 -0.35
CA LEU A 93 -1.16 4.40 -0.80
C LEU A 93 -0.74 5.47 -1.81
N MET A 94 0.40 6.14 -1.59
CA MET A 94 0.92 7.14 -2.52
C MET A 94 1.29 6.53 -3.87
N SER A 95 1.90 5.34 -3.88
CA SER A 95 2.19 4.62 -5.13
C SER A 95 0.91 4.24 -5.89
N LEU A 96 -0.12 3.79 -5.18
CA LEU A 96 -1.43 3.47 -5.78
C LEU A 96 -2.12 4.74 -6.31
N LEU A 97 -2.09 5.84 -5.57
CA LEU A 97 -2.64 7.12 -6.00
C LEU A 97 -1.97 7.60 -7.29
N GLN A 98 -0.64 7.66 -7.31
CA GLN A 98 0.12 8.10 -8.47
C GLN A 98 -0.09 7.21 -9.70
N TRP A 99 -0.17 5.89 -9.50
CA TRP A 99 -0.50 4.97 -10.55
C TRP A 99 -1.93 5.18 -11.09
N GLY A 100 -2.89 5.35 -10.17
CA GLY A 100 -4.30 5.60 -10.49
C GLY A 100 -4.48 6.91 -11.28
N ASP A 101 -3.89 8.00 -10.83
CA ASP A 101 -3.96 9.30 -11.50
C ASP A 101 -3.35 9.26 -12.91
N LYS A 102 -2.29 8.47 -13.09
CA LYS A 102 -1.63 8.32 -14.39
C LYS A 102 -2.41 7.47 -15.39
N TRP A 103 -2.97 6.34 -14.95
CA TRP A 103 -3.50 5.32 -15.85
C TRP A 103 -5.02 5.20 -15.85
N THR A 104 -5.69 5.67 -14.79
CA THR A 104 -7.13 5.64 -14.61
C THR A 104 -7.67 6.99 -14.11
N PRO A 105 -7.26 8.12 -14.74
CA PRO A 105 -7.69 9.43 -14.25
C PRO A 105 -9.21 9.56 -14.36
N GLY A 106 -9.82 10.19 -13.35
CA GLY A 106 -11.20 10.63 -13.45
C GLY A 106 -11.35 11.74 -14.51
N PRO A 107 -12.59 12.11 -14.88
CA PRO A 107 -12.86 13.11 -15.92
C PRO A 107 -12.24 14.49 -15.63
N ASN A 108 -11.98 14.79 -14.36
CA ASN A 108 -11.39 16.06 -13.91
C ASN A 108 -9.97 15.89 -13.33
N GLY A 109 -9.32 14.76 -13.56
CA GLY A 109 -8.00 14.42 -12.98
C GLY A 109 -8.09 13.90 -11.54
N GLY A 110 -6.95 13.86 -10.85
CA GLY A 110 -6.85 13.42 -9.45
C GLY A 110 -7.57 14.37 -8.49
N SER A 111 -8.24 13.82 -7.50
CA SER A 111 -9.05 14.59 -6.55
C SER A 111 -8.25 15.13 -5.35
N VAL A 112 -7.04 14.62 -5.12
CA VAL A 112 -6.18 14.97 -3.97
C VAL A 112 -4.73 15.11 -4.43
N ARG A 113 -4.06 16.15 -3.95
CA ARG A 113 -2.62 16.32 -4.09
C ARG A 113 -1.98 16.39 -2.71
N TYR A 114 -0.85 15.75 -2.56
CA TYR A 114 -0.07 15.81 -1.32
C TYR A 114 1.10 16.77 -1.48
N VAL A 115 1.25 17.63 -0.49
CA VAL A 115 2.31 18.63 -0.42
C VAL A 115 3.06 18.48 0.90
N GLU A 116 4.32 18.86 0.92
CA GLU A 116 5.10 18.94 2.14
C GLU A 116 4.53 20.03 3.06
N LEU A 117 4.36 19.72 4.34
CA LEU A 117 3.69 20.58 5.29
C LEU A 117 4.39 21.94 5.46
N GLU A 118 5.73 21.93 5.48
CA GLU A 118 6.51 23.14 5.71
C GLU A 118 6.64 24.02 4.46
N SER A 119 6.94 23.43 3.32
CA SER A 119 7.25 24.16 2.08
C SER A 119 6.04 24.37 1.17
N GLY A 120 4.96 23.61 1.35
CA GLY A 120 3.80 23.59 0.45
C GLY A 120 4.10 23.03 -0.94
N LYS A 121 5.29 22.49 -1.17
CA LYS A 121 5.68 21.89 -2.47
C LYS A 121 5.08 20.50 -2.62
N GLU A 122 4.74 20.15 -3.86
CA GLU A 122 4.27 18.79 -4.18
C GLU A 122 5.33 17.74 -3.82
N LEU A 123 4.86 16.60 -3.30
CA LEU A 123 5.74 15.50 -3.00
C LEU A 123 6.32 14.92 -4.30
N ALA A 124 7.61 14.59 -4.26
CA ALA A 124 8.23 13.85 -5.34
C ALA A 124 7.55 12.48 -5.53
N PRO A 125 7.51 11.94 -6.76
CA PRO A 125 6.97 10.61 -7.00
C PRO A 125 7.61 9.55 -6.10
N VAL A 126 6.78 8.70 -5.52
CA VAL A 126 7.22 7.53 -4.76
C VAL A 126 7.79 6.50 -5.74
N GLY A 127 8.98 5.99 -5.45
CA GLY A 127 9.63 4.98 -6.28
C GLY A 127 11.08 4.75 -5.89
N PRO A 128 11.70 3.69 -6.42
CA PRO A 128 13.12 3.42 -6.18
C PRO A 128 13.99 4.54 -6.74
N ARG A 129 15.09 4.83 -6.04
CA ARG A 129 16.06 5.85 -6.42
C ARG A 129 17.46 5.31 -6.26
N ALA A 130 18.37 5.79 -7.10
CA ALA A 130 19.80 5.61 -6.93
C ALA A 130 20.31 6.49 -5.77
N ASP A 131 21.57 6.27 -5.35
CA ASP A 131 22.19 7.03 -4.25
C ASP A 131 22.31 8.53 -4.55
N ASP A 132 22.40 8.90 -5.83
CA ASP A 132 22.38 10.29 -6.30
C ASP A 132 20.97 10.92 -6.35
N GLY A 133 19.92 10.18 -5.93
CA GLY A 133 18.54 10.61 -5.93
C GLY A 133 17.80 10.44 -7.27
N ARG A 134 18.48 10.01 -8.33
CA ARG A 134 17.88 9.76 -9.64
C ARG A 134 16.82 8.64 -9.55
N PRO A 135 15.61 8.84 -10.12
CA PRO A 135 14.60 7.79 -10.15
C PRO A 135 15.05 6.60 -10.99
N LEU A 136 14.72 5.40 -10.51
CA LEU A 136 15.01 4.13 -11.16
C LEU A 136 13.73 3.46 -11.63
N GLY A 137 13.70 3.03 -12.89
CA GLY A 137 12.64 2.25 -13.49
C GLY A 137 12.82 0.74 -13.29
N PHE A 138 11.90 -0.04 -13.82
CA PHE A 138 11.92 -1.52 -13.75
C PHE A 138 13.18 -2.12 -14.39
N ARG A 139 13.71 -1.48 -15.44
CA ARG A 139 14.89 -1.95 -16.19
C ARG A 139 16.22 -1.46 -15.61
N ASP A 140 16.18 -0.48 -14.70
CA ASP A 140 17.38 0.08 -14.08
C ASP A 140 17.84 -0.70 -12.85
N VAL A 141 17.11 -1.74 -12.45
CA VAL A 141 17.39 -2.51 -11.24
C VAL A 141 17.57 -3.99 -11.54
N ARG A 142 18.54 -4.61 -10.89
CA ARG A 142 18.71 -6.06 -10.87
C ARG A 142 18.21 -6.62 -9.53
N MET A 143 17.75 -7.85 -9.53
CA MET A 143 17.39 -8.57 -8.31
C MET A 143 18.61 -9.28 -7.75
N MET A 144 18.73 -9.31 -6.42
CA MET A 144 19.70 -10.12 -5.69
C MET A 144 18.96 -11.07 -4.74
N PRO A 145 19.45 -12.29 -4.52
CA PRO A 145 18.82 -13.19 -3.56
C PRO A 145 18.89 -12.62 -2.14
N GLY A 146 17.78 -12.58 -1.46
CA GLY A 146 17.71 -12.25 -0.04
C GLY A 146 18.01 -13.47 0.84
N PRO A 147 18.15 -13.30 2.18
CA PRO A 147 18.49 -14.36 3.11
C PRO A 147 17.53 -15.57 3.09
N GLY A 148 16.29 -15.37 2.68
CA GLY A 148 15.28 -16.43 2.57
C GLY A 148 15.12 -17.01 1.16
N ALA A 149 16.03 -16.71 0.22
CA ALA A 149 15.90 -17.19 -1.15
C ALA A 149 16.10 -18.72 -1.21
N THR A 150 15.16 -19.40 -1.89
CA THR A 150 15.28 -20.81 -2.25
C THR A 150 16.01 -20.96 -3.58
N GLU A 151 16.46 -22.19 -3.92
CA GLU A 151 17.05 -22.49 -5.23
C GLU A 151 16.14 -22.06 -6.38
N SER A 152 14.84 -22.34 -6.28
CA SER A 152 13.85 -21.89 -7.26
C SER A 152 13.77 -20.35 -7.37
N THR A 153 13.89 -19.64 -6.24
CA THR A 153 13.94 -18.18 -6.23
C THR A 153 15.20 -17.67 -6.91
N MET A 154 16.37 -18.27 -6.63
CA MET A 154 17.64 -17.90 -7.25
C MET A 154 17.61 -18.10 -8.77
N ALA A 155 17.14 -19.26 -9.24
CA ALA A 155 17.02 -19.52 -10.68
C ALA A 155 16.11 -18.50 -11.41
N ARG A 156 15.02 -18.07 -10.77
CA ARG A 156 14.12 -17.04 -11.32
C ARG A 156 14.76 -15.65 -11.34
N ILE A 157 15.54 -15.31 -10.32
CA ILE A 157 16.30 -14.06 -10.25
C ILE A 157 17.31 -14.00 -11.39
N ASP A 158 18.08 -15.09 -11.59
CA ASP A 158 19.10 -15.16 -12.63
C ASP A 158 18.48 -15.02 -14.02
N ALA A 159 17.42 -15.79 -14.30
CA ALA A 159 16.69 -15.70 -15.57
C ALA A 159 16.17 -14.27 -15.85
N ARG A 160 15.58 -13.63 -14.84
CA ARG A 160 15.10 -12.24 -14.96
C ARG A 160 16.23 -11.26 -15.22
N ASN A 161 17.33 -11.36 -14.48
CA ASN A 161 18.47 -10.45 -14.64
C ASN A 161 19.12 -10.59 -16.02
N GLN A 162 19.24 -11.82 -16.55
CA GLN A 162 19.71 -12.06 -17.91
C GLN A 162 18.80 -11.41 -18.97
N ALA A 163 17.49 -11.56 -18.82
CA ALA A 163 16.53 -10.94 -19.74
C ALA A 163 16.64 -9.41 -19.78
N VAL A 164 16.76 -8.76 -18.62
CA VAL A 164 16.89 -7.29 -18.55
C VAL A 164 18.21 -6.79 -19.13
N LEU A 165 19.32 -7.53 -18.92
CA LEU A 165 20.61 -7.18 -19.50
C LEU A 165 20.60 -7.33 -21.02
N GLY A 166 20.04 -8.44 -21.54
CA GLY A 166 19.95 -8.67 -22.99
C GLY A 166 19.04 -7.68 -23.73
N GLU A 167 18.00 -7.14 -23.06
CA GLU A 167 17.17 -6.06 -23.64
C GLU A 167 17.89 -4.71 -23.70
N ASN A 168 18.76 -4.42 -22.74
CA ASN A 168 19.53 -3.16 -22.72
C ASN A 168 20.63 -3.15 -23.80
N ASP A 169 21.27 -4.31 -24.07
CA ASP A 169 22.28 -4.46 -25.13
C ASP A 169 21.69 -4.39 -26.54
N ALA A 170 20.38 -4.55 -26.69
CA ALA A 170 19.71 -4.52 -28.00
C ALA A 170 19.18 -3.12 -28.40
N VAL A 171 19.33 -2.12 -27.54
CA VAL A 171 18.81 -0.75 -27.74
C VAL A 171 19.93 0.25 -28.04
N ASP A 172 21.21 -0.14 -27.92
CA ASP A 172 22.39 0.60 -28.36
C ASP A 172 22.76 0.19 -29.81
#